data_ea5b009d8219fd2a24b1e1828d9ed63e
#
_entry.id   ea5b009d8219fd2a24b1e1828d9ed63e
#
_cell.length_a   1.000
_cell.length_b   1.000
_cell.length_c   1.000
_cell.angle_alpha   90.00
_cell.angle_beta   90.00
_cell.angle_gamma   90.00
#
_symmetry.space_group_name_H-M   'P 1'
#
loop_
_entity.id
_entity.type
_entity.pdbx_description
1 polymer ?
#
loop_
_entity_poly.entity_id
_entity_poly.type
_entity_poly.pdbx_seq_one_letter_code
_entity_poly.pdbx_strand_id
1 'polypeptide(L)'
;MITAKNTTNRQDIERYIRVDHAGERAAQQIYRGQLVVLDKHPMGEEIRHMMAQEVEHLETFDSLINERRVRPSLLDPLWGAAGFALGVVTAAMGPKAAMACTIAVEEVIGEHYQKQAENLGEDEAELKTKIERFRDEELEHRDIAVDYKGREARPVSYTHLTLPTSVIV
;
A
#
# COMPACT_ATOMS: atom_id res chain seq x y z
N MET A 1 17.68 31.16 20.94
CA MET A 1 16.45 30.94 20.19
C MET A 1 16.17 29.44 20.29
N ILE A 2 15.19 29.05 21.13
CA ILE A 2 14.78 27.64 21.24
C ILE A 2 13.87 27.41 20.04
N THR A 3 14.39 26.70 19.01
CA THR A 3 13.56 26.19 17.91
C THR A 3 12.47 25.32 18.53
N ALA A 4 11.21 25.69 18.30
CA ALA A 4 10.08 24.86 18.69
C ALA A 4 10.32 23.48 18.08
N LYS A 5 10.46 22.45 18.92
CA LYS A 5 10.52 21.06 18.48
C LYS A 5 9.25 20.82 17.66
N ASN A 6 9.44 20.43 16.40
CA ASN A 6 8.32 20.05 15.54
C ASN A 6 7.82 18.70 16.07
N THR A 7 6.83 18.73 16.94
CA THR A 7 6.23 17.52 17.53
C THR A 7 5.00 17.15 16.72
N THR A 8 4.93 15.89 16.34
CA THR A 8 3.79 15.38 15.58
C THR A 8 2.57 15.20 16.48
N ASN A 9 1.41 15.60 16.00
CA ASN A 9 0.17 15.42 16.75
C ASN A 9 -0.14 13.92 16.88
N ARG A 10 -0.39 13.45 18.10
CA ARG A 10 -0.73 12.06 18.39
C ARG A 10 -1.91 11.53 17.55
N GLN A 11 -2.93 12.33 17.33
CA GLN A 11 -4.09 11.94 16.53
C GLN A 11 -3.71 11.70 15.06
N ASP A 12 -2.77 12.47 14.53
CA ASP A 12 -2.25 12.26 13.16
C ASP A 12 -1.44 10.97 13.07
N ILE A 13 -0.61 10.68 14.07
CA ILE A 13 0.14 9.42 14.14
C ILE A 13 -0.80 8.21 14.19
N GLU A 14 -1.82 8.25 15.05
CA GLU A 14 -2.83 7.19 15.16
C GLU A 14 -3.61 7.00 13.85
N ARG A 15 -3.87 8.09 13.13
CA ARG A 15 -4.51 8.06 11.81
C ARG A 15 -3.57 7.46 10.76
N TYR A 16 -2.31 7.86 10.72
CA TYR A 16 -1.33 7.31 9.79
C TYR A 16 -1.21 5.80 9.95
N ILE A 17 -0.91 5.32 11.14
CA ILE A 17 -0.78 3.88 11.44
C ILE A 17 -2.04 3.11 11.03
N ARG A 18 -3.23 3.66 11.26
CA ARG A 18 -4.49 2.99 10.89
C ARG A 18 -4.71 2.93 9.40
N VAL A 19 -4.40 4.00 8.68
CA VAL A 19 -4.56 4.10 7.22
C VAL A 19 -3.58 3.17 6.53
N ASP A 20 -2.31 3.21 6.97
CA ASP A 20 -1.26 2.38 6.41
C ASP A 20 -1.54 0.89 6.64
N HIS A 21 -1.88 0.49 7.86
CA HIS A 21 -2.29 -0.88 8.15
C HIS A 21 -3.42 -1.40 7.22
N ALA A 22 -4.43 -0.57 6.97
CA ALA A 22 -5.53 -0.95 6.07
C ALA A 22 -5.07 -0.98 4.60
N GLY A 23 -4.16 -0.09 4.20
CA GLY A 23 -3.54 -0.05 2.87
C GLY A 23 -2.73 -1.30 2.59
N GLU A 24 -1.79 -1.65 3.48
CA GLU A 24 -0.95 -2.83 3.36
C GLU A 24 -1.76 -4.13 3.30
N ARG A 25 -2.80 -4.22 4.13
CA ARG A 25 -3.71 -5.37 4.06
C ARG A 25 -4.41 -5.46 2.70
N ALA A 26 -4.84 -4.34 2.15
CA ALA A 26 -5.48 -4.33 0.84
C ALA A 26 -4.48 -4.69 -0.27
N ALA A 27 -3.27 -4.13 -0.27
CA ALA A 27 -2.21 -4.43 -1.24
C ALA A 27 -1.83 -5.91 -1.22
N GLN A 28 -1.55 -6.48 -0.03
CA GLN A 28 -1.29 -7.91 0.13
C GLN A 28 -2.41 -8.77 -0.46
N GLN A 29 -3.68 -8.41 -0.24
CA GLN A 29 -4.81 -9.16 -0.77
C GLN A 29 -4.95 -9.00 -2.30
N ILE A 30 -4.59 -7.84 -2.86
CA ILE A 30 -4.53 -7.65 -4.31
C ILE A 30 -3.51 -8.63 -4.92
N TYR A 31 -2.30 -8.70 -4.40
CA TYR A 31 -1.29 -9.63 -4.88
C TYR A 31 -1.70 -11.09 -4.73
N ARG A 32 -2.33 -11.45 -3.60
CA ARG A 32 -2.92 -12.79 -3.44
C ARG A 32 -3.96 -13.09 -4.51
N GLY A 33 -4.84 -12.15 -4.81
CA GLY A 33 -5.84 -12.28 -5.87
C GLY A 33 -5.20 -12.43 -7.25
N GLN A 34 -4.17 -11.65 -7.56
CA GLN A 34 -3.42 -11.75 -8.81
C GLN A 34 -2.77 -13.13 -8.97
N LEU A 35 -2.20 -13.69 -7.90
CA LEU A 35 -1.58 -15.00 -7.91
C LEU A 35 -2.57 -16.16 -8.11
N VAL A 36 -3.85 -16.01 -7.81
CA VAL A 36 -4.86 -17.03 -8.16
C VAL A 36 -4.86 -17.32 -9.66
N VAL A 37 -4.59 -16.32 -10.47
CA VAL A 37 -4.64 -16.39 -11.94
C VAL A 37 -3.24 -16.51 -12.56
N LEU A 38 -2.26 -15.77 -12.03
CA LEU A 38 -0.96 -15.56 -12.64
C LEU A 38 0.17 -16.36 -11.97
N ASP A 39 -0.11 -17.25 -11.04
CA ASP A 39 0.92 -17.99 -10.30
C ASP A 39 1.91 -18.73 -11.19
N LYS A 40 1.44 -19.33 -12.29
CA LYS A 40 2.26 -20.05 -13.28
C LYS A 40 2.75 -19.18 -14.44
N HIS A 41 2.38 -17.92 -14.47
CA HIS A 41 2.85 -16.98 -15.47
C HIS A 41 4.29 -16.53 -15.12
N PRO A 42 5.16 -16.18 -16.10
CA PRO A 42 6.50 -15.66 -15.80
C PRO A 42 6.53 -14.49 -14.81
N MET A 43 5.48 -13.69 -14.77
CA MET A 43 5.28 -12.57 -13.84
C MET A 43 4.94 -13.03 -12.40
N GLY A 44 4.53 -14.28 -12.21
CA GLY A 44 4.11 -14.78 -10.89
C GLY A 44 5.23 -14.75 -9.84
N GLU A 45 6.49 -14.85 -10.27
CA GLU A 45 7.64 -14.75 -9.36
C GLU A 45 7.78 -13.33 -8.80
N GLU A 46 7.67 -12.32 -9.65
CA GLU A 46 7.70 -10.92 -9.22
C GLU A 46 6.52 -10.56 -8.32
N ILE A 47 5.31 -11.03 -8.66
CA ILE A 47 4.14 -10.81 -7.80
C ILE A 47 4.35 -11.45 -6.42
N ARG A 48 4.97 -12.64 -6.34
CA ARG A 48 5.30 -13.27 -5.05
C ARG A 48 6.36 -12.49 -4.28
N HIS A 49 7.34 -11.90 -4.99
CA HIS A 49 8.36 -11.05 -4.38
C HIS A 49 7.73 -9.81 -3.76
N MET A 50 6.95 -9.04 -4.53
CA MET A 50 6.23 -7.87 -4.02
C MET A 50 5.31 -8.25 -2.85
N MET A 51 4.52 -9.31 -2.98
CA MET A 51 3.65 -9.79 -1.89
C MET A 51 4.43 -10.13 -0.61
N ALA A 52 5.65 -10.63 -0.71
CA ALA A 52 6.45 -10.95 0.47
C ALA A 52 6.90 -9.67 1.23
N GLN A 53 7.16 -8.58 0.53
CA GLN A 53 7.44 -7.29 1.12
C GLN A 53 6.18 -6.71 1.79
N GLU A 54 5.00 -6.82 1.16
CA GLU A 54 3.71 -6.43 1.78
C GLU A 54 3.42 -7.17 3.10
N VAL A 55 3.86 -8.43 3.21
CA VAL A 55 3.74 -9.17 4.48
C VAL A 55 4.58 -8.50 5.57
N GLU A 56 5.82 -8.09 5.26
CA GLU A 56 6.70 -7.39 6.20
C GLU A 56 6.13 -6.03 6.60
N HIS A 57 5.60 -5.28 5.63
CA HIS A 57 4.96 -3.98 5.88
C HIS A 57 3.78 -4.16 6.84
N LEU A 58 2.87 -5.08 6.52
CA LEU A 58 1.68 -5.34 7.33
C LEU A 58 2.05 -5.80 8.76
N GLU A 59 3.03 -6.70 8.93
CA GLU A 59 3.51 -7.14 10.24
C GLU A 59 4.08 -5.97 11.05
N THR A 60 4.75 -5.03 10.39
CA THR A 60 5.25 -3.81 11.03
C THR A 60 4.11 -2.94 11.54
N PHE A 61 3.06 -2.73 10.73
CA PHE A 61 1.90 -1.95 11.17
C PHE A 61 1.04 -2.68 12.19
N ASP A 62 0.93 -4.00 12.13
CA ASP A 62 0.30 -4.82 13.19
C ASP A 62 1.02 -4.61 14.55
N SER A 63 2.34 -4.57 14.54
CA SER A 63 3.13 -4.29 15.74
C SER A 63 2.89 -2.87 16.26
N LEU A 64 2.92 -1.87 15.38
CA LEU A 64 2.66 -0.47 15.71
C LEU A 64 1.24 -0.24 16.26
N ILE A 65 0.22 -0.90 15.72
CA ILE A 65 -1.15 -0.89 16.23
C ILE A 65 -1.18 -1.35 17.70
N ASN A 66 -0.51 -2.47 18.00
CA ASN A 66 -0.47 -3.03 19.34
C ASN A 66 0.35 -2.16 20.31
N GLU A 67 1.55 -1.76 19.92
CA GLU A 67 2.47 -0.96 20.73
C GLU A 67 1.89 0.43 21.07
N ARG A 68 1.32 1.08 20.09
CA ARG A 68 0.76 2.44 20.20
C ARG A 68 -0.69 2.44 20.66
N ARG A 69 -1.31 1.24 20.82
CA ARG A 69 -2.73 1.05 21.18
C ARG A 69 -3.68 1.80 20.23
N VAL A 70 -3.36 1.77 18.96
CA VAL A 70 -4.20 2.34 17.90
C VAL A 70 -5.35 1.38 17.63
N ARG A 71 -6.55 1.91 17.42
CA ARG A 71 -7.69 1.07 17.02
C ARG A 71 -7.62 0.81 15.52
N PRO A 72 -7.60 -0.47 15.04
CA PRO A 72 -7.66 -0.79 13.62
C PRO A 72 -8.92 -0.24 12.94
N SER A 73 -8.90 -0.14 11.62
CA SER A 73 -10.08 0.24 10.85
C SER A 73 -11.19 -0.81 11.01
N LEU A 74 -12.42 -0.38 11.27
CA LEU A 74 -13.58 -1.27 11.32
C LEU A 74 -13.91 -1.86 9.93
N LEU A 75 -13.48 -1.20 8.87
CA LEU A 75 -13.68 -1.64 7.50
C LEU A 75 -12.55 -2.54 6.97
N ASP A 76 -11.55 -2.85 7.80
CA ASP A 76 -10.39 -3.64 7.41
C ASP A 76 -10.75 -4.98 6.73
N PRO A 77 -11.72 -5.80 7.24
CA PRO A 77 -12.13 -7.02 6.54
C PRO A 77 -12.74 -6.77 5.17
N LEU A 78 -13.45 -5.65 5.01
CA LEU A 78 -14.06 -5.27 3.73
C LEU A 78 -12.99 -4.87 2.72
N TRP A 79 -12.00 -4.10 3.13
CA TRP A 79 -10.87 -3.71 2.29
C TRP A 79 -10.05 -4.91 1.84
N GLY A 80 -9.81 -5.87 2.73
CA GLY A 80 -9.15 -7.12 2.38
C GLY A 80 -9.92 -7.91 1.33
N ALA A 81 -11.24 -8.07 1.49
CA ALA A 81 -12.07 -8.78 0.52
C ALA A 81 -12.15 -8.06 -0.84
N ALA A 82 -12.27 -6.73 -0.82
CA ALA A 82 -12.30 -5.91 -2.03
C ALA A 82 -10.95 -5.95 -2.76
N GLY A 83 -9.84 -5.87 -2.04
CA GLY A 83 -8.48 -6.00 -2.59
C GLY A 83 -8.28 -7.35 -3.28
N PHE A 84 -8.66 -8.46 -2.61
CA PHE A 84 -8.57 -9.78 -3.21
C PHE A 84 -9.39 -9.89 -4.50
N ALA A 85 -10.64 -9.44 -4.48
CA ALA A 85 -11.50 -9.46 -5.67
C ALA A 85 -10.91 -8.62 -6.81
N LEU A 86 -10.39 -7.43 -6.50
CA LEU A 86 -9.73 -6.56 -7.46
C LEU A 86 -8.52 -7.24 -8.10
N GLY A 87 -7.68 -7.89 -7.29
CA GLY A 87 -6.53 -8.67 -7.76
C GLY A 87 -6.94 -9.78 -8.73
N VAL A 88 -7.95 -10.59 -8.38
CA VAL A 88 -8.46 -11.67 -9.25
C VAL A 88 -9.01 -11.11 -10.56
N VAL A 89 -9.84 -10.06 -10.49
CA VAL A 89 -10.49 -9.49 -11.68
C VAL A 89 -9.45 -8.90 -12.63
N THR A 90 -8.52 -8.10 -12.12
CA THR A 90 -7.50 -7.47 -12.96
C THR A 90 -6.55 -8.51 -13.57
N ALA A 91 -6.18 -9.55 -12.84
CA ALA A 91 -5.37 -10.65 -13.36
C ALA A 91 -6.13 -11.49 -14.43
N ALA A 92 -7.43 -11.71 -14.24
CA ALA A 92 -8.27 -12.40 -15.23
C ALA A 92 -8.43 -11.58 -16.54
N MET A 93 -8.30 -10.26 -16.47
CA MET A 93 -8.26 -9.38 -17.64
C MET A 93 -6.89 -9.43 -18.37
N GLY A 94 -5.90 -10.03 -17.77
CA GLY A 94 -4.58 -10.26 -18.32
C GLY A 94 -3.43 -9.61 -17.54
N PRO A 95 -2.19 -10.06 -17.78
CA PRO A 95 -1.02 -9.63 -17.02
C PRO A 95 -0.81 -8.11 -17.00
N LYS A 96 -1.02 -7.43 -18.13
CA LYS A 96 -0.90 -5.96 -18.20
C LYS A 96 -1.94 -5.25 -17.34
N ALA A 97 -3.16 -5.78 -17.23
CA ALA A 97 -4.20 -5.19 -16.41
C ALA A 97 -3.89 -5.40 -14.91
N ALA A 98 -3.34 -6.54 -14.53
CA ALA A 98 -2.84 -6.77 -13.18
C ALA A 98 -1.75 -5.73 -12.81
N MET A 99 -0.77 -5.53 -13.68
CA MET A 99 0.30 -4.54 -13.45
C MET A 99 -0.20 -3.10 -13.47
N ALA A 100 -1.22 -2.78 -14.27
CA ALA A 100 -1.86 -1.47 -14.21
C ALA A 100 -2.54 -1.23 -12.86
N CYS A 101 -3.14 -2.26 -12.28
CA CYS A 101 -3.69 -2.20 -10.93
C CYS A 101 -2.58 -1.98 -9.90
N THR A 102 -1.48 -2.72 -9.98
CA THR A 102 -0.30 -2.54 -9.13
C THR A 102 0.20 -1.09 -9.21
N ILE A 103 0.48 -0.54 -10.40
CA ILE A 103 0.92 0.86 -10.56
C ILE A 103 -0.02 1.81 -9.83
N ALA A 104 -1.33 1.67 -10.01
CA ALA A 104 -2.31 2.59 -9.43
C ALA A 104 -2.36 2.52 -7.89
N VAL A 105 -2.17 1.35 -7.32
CA VAL A 105 -2.17 1.14 -5.87
C VAL A 105 -0.89 1.69 -5.25
N GLU A 106 0.28 1.35 -5.82
CA GLU A 106 1.57 1.76 -5.28
C GLU A 106 1.82 3.26 -5.43
N GLU A 107 1.31 3.89 -6.50
CA GLU A 107 1.31 5.35 -6.63
C GLU A 107 0.53 6.02 -5.48
N VAL A 108 -0.60 5.46 -5.05
CA VAL A 108 -1.41 6.00 -3.95
C VAL A 108 -0.74 5.77 -2.60
N ILE A 109 -0.22 4.57 -2.34
CA ILE A 109 0.44 4.25 -1.06
C ILE A 109 1.72 5.07 -0.93
N GLY A 110 2.56 5.11 -1.98
CA GLY A 110 3.79 5.90 -2.00
C GLY A 110 3.56 7.40 -1.77
N GLU A 111 2.47 7.97 -2.35
CA GLU A 111 2.07 9.35 -2.06
C GLU A 111 1.67 9.57 -0.60
N HIS A 112 0.98 8.60 0.01
CA HIS A 112 0.62 8.66 1.42
C HIS A 112 1.86 8.65 2.30
N TYR A 113 2.78 7.72 2.07
CA TYR A 113 4.04 7.64 2.81
C TYR A 113 4.88 8.90 2.65
N GLN A 114 4.97 9.44 1.44
CA GLN A 114 5.69 10.70 1.21
C GLN A 114 5.12 11.84 2.07
N LYS A 115 3.79 12.03 2.04
CA LYS A 115 3.11 13.08 2.82
C LYS A 115 3.28 12.88 4.33
N GLN A 116 3.24 11.65 4.80
CA GLN A 116 3.44 11.32 6.21
C GLN A 116 4.89 11.59 6.64
N ALA A 117 5.89 11.16 5.87
CA ALA A 117 7.29 11.41 6.14
C ALA A 117 7.61 12.91 6.24
N GLU A 118 6.97 13.74 5.41
CA GLU A 118 7.12 15.21 5.44
C GLU A 118 6.51 15.83 6.72
N ASN A 119 5.47 15.22 7.27
CA ASN A 119 4.74 15.73 8.43
C ASN A 119 5.23 15.17 9.77
N LEU A 120 5.97 14.06 9.77
CA LEU A 120 6.52 13.48 10.98
C LEU A 120 7.71 14.29 11.50
N GLY A 121 7.62 14.69 12.77
CA GLY A 121 8.65 15.43 13.47
C GLY A 121 9.80 14.56 13.97
N GLU A 122 10.79 15.21 14.60
CA GLU A 122 11.96 14.54 15.18
C GLU A 122 11.61 13.58 16.33
N ASP A 123 10.48 13.78 16.99
CA ASP A 123 9.94 12.92 18.04
C ASP A 123 9.46 11.57 17.51
N GLU A 124 9.22 11.45 16.21
CA GLU A 124 8.80 10.24 15.51
C GLU A 124 9.85 9.77 14.46
N ALA A 125 11.11 10.04 14.68
CA ALA A 125 12.19 9.73 13.73
C ALA A 125 12.26 8.23 13.36
N GLU A 126 11.98 7.33 14.30
CA GLU A 126 11.95 5.89 14.02
C GLU A 126 10.80 5.50 13.09
N LEU A 127 9.60 6.02 13.35
CA LEU A 127 8.45 5.81 12.47
C LEU A 127 8.70 6.41 11.09
N LYS A 128 9.24 7.61 11.04
CA LYS A 128 9.61 8.28 9.79
C LYS A 128 10.56 7.43 8.95
N THR A 129 11.60 6.88 9.55
CA THR A 129 12.57 6.02 8.85
C THR A 129 11.91 4.76 8.26
N LYS A 130 10.97 4.13 8.99
CA LYS A 130 10.21 2.98 8.49
C LYS A 130 9.35 3.37 7.29
N ILE A 131 8.61 4.48 7.39
CA ILE A 131 7.74 4.99 6.31
C ILE A 131 8.55 5.38 5.07
N GLU A 132 9.71 6.01 5.23
CA GLU A 132 10.58 6.35 4.10
C GLU A 132 11.10 5.09 3.40
N ARG A 133 11.47 4.05 4.15
CA ARG A 133 11.89 2.77 3.57
C ARG A 133 10.73 2.12 2.79
N PHE A 134 9.56 2.02 3.38
CA PHE A 134 8.39 1.42 2.73
C PHE A 134 8.00 2.20 1.47
N ARG A 135 7.99 3.54 1.53
CA ARG A 135 7.79 4.36 0.33
C ARG A 135 8.73 3.98 -0.81
N ASP A 136 10.01 3.78 -0.52
CA ASP A 136 10.99 3.44 -1.54
C ASP A 136 10.71 2.04 -2.13
N GLU A 137 10.28 1.09 -1.30
CA GLU A 137 9.87 -0.25 -1.72
C GLU A 137 8.58 -0.20 -2.57
N GLU A 138 7.57 0.65 -2.25
CA GLU A 138 6.38 0.85 -3.09
C GLU A 138 6.72 1.46 -4.47
N LEU A 139 7.69 2.37 -4.49
CA LEU A 139 8.17 2.92 -5.76
C LEU A 139 8.87 1.84 -6.60
N GLU A 140 9.57 0.89 -5.98
CA GLU A 140 10.14 -0.27 -6.66
C GLU A 140 9.06 -1.19 -7.22
N HIS A 141 8.01 -1.52 -6.45
CA HIS A 141 6.85 -2.29 -6.93
C HIS A 141 6.20 -1.65 -8.15
N ARG A 142 5.97 -0.34 -8.08
CA ARG A 142 5.46 0.44 -9.21
C ARG A 142 6.36 0.32 -10.44
N ASP A 143 7.66 0.45 -10.28
CA ASP A 143 8.62 0.42 -11.37
C ASP A 143 8.73 -0.98 -11.99
N ILE A 144 8.70 -2.05 -11.19
CA ILE A 144 8.55 -3.43 -11.67
C ILE A 144 7.29 -3.56 -12.52
N ALA A 145 6.16 -3.04 -12.04
CA ALA A 145 4.90 -3.13 -12.78
C ALA A 145 4.90 -2.30 -14.09
N VAL A 146 5.65 -1.21 -14.14
CA VAL A 146 5.89 -0.43 -15.37
C VAL A 146 6.71 -1.23 -16.38
N ASP A 147 7.78 -1.90 -15.93
CA ASP A 147 8.65 -2.73 -16.78
C ASP A 147 7.87 -3.90 -17.40
N TYR A 148 6.91 -4.46 -16.67
CA TYR A 148 5.97 -5.44 -17.20
C TYR A 148 4.82 -4.84 -18.02
N LYS A 149 4.98 -3.58 -18.47
CA LYS A 149 4.08 -2.88 -19.40
C LYS A 149 2.67 -2.63 -18.84
N GLY A 150 2.55 -2.43 -17.55
CA GLY A 150 1.27 -2.07 -16.91
C GLY A 150 0.63 -0.83 -17.54
N ARG A 151 1.43 0.17 -17.92
CA ARG A 151 0.95 1.40 -18.60
C ARG A 151 0.41 1.16 -20.01
N GLU A 152 0.72 0.02 -20.64
CA GLU A 152 0.19 -0.36 -21.96
C GLU A 152 -1.14 -1.15 -21.85
N ALA A 153 -1.66 -1.36 -20.65
CA ALA A 153 -2.98 -1.98 -20.50
C ALA A 153 -4.02 -1.16 -21.25
N ARG A 154 -4.93 -1.82 -21.97
CA ARG A 154 -6.06 -1.12 -22.59
C ARG A 154 -6.82 -0.40 -21.46
N PRO A 155 -7.23 0.86 -21.65
CA PRO A 155 -7.91 1.61 -20.62
C PRO A 155 -9.25 0.93 -20.27
N VAL A 156 -9.22 0.10 -19.26
CA VAL A 156 -10.35 -0.04 -18.37
C VAL A 156 -10.23 1.21 -17.53
N SER A 157 -11.11 2.16 -17.77
CA SER A 157 -11.07 3.52 -17.21
C SER A 157 -10.34 3.60 -15.88
N TYR A 158 -9.11 4.13 -15.87
CA TYR A 158 -8.36 4.52 -14.67
C TYR A 158 -9.19 5.38 -13.70
N THR A 159 -10.25 6.01 -14.21
CA THR A 159 -11.18 6.86 -13.48
C THR A 159 -12.03 6.15 -12.42
N HIS A 160 -12.03 4.81 -12.35
CA HIS A 160 -12.88 4.08 -11.41
C HIS A 160 -12.11 3.26 -10.36
N LEU A 161 -10.77 3.22 -10.43
CA LEU A 161 -9.92 2.51 -9.47
C LEU A 161 -9.30 3.42 -8.40
N THR A 162 -9.56 4.72 -8.43
CA THR A 162 -9.23 5.56 -7.29
C THR A 162 -10.14 5.18 -6.13
N LEU A 163 -9.64 4.31 -5.26
CA LEU A 163 -10.23 4.11 -3.94
C LEU A 163 -10.38 5.49 -3.31
N PRO A 164 -11.58 5.88 -2.88
CA PRO A 164 -11.74 7.18 -2.25
C PRO A 164 -10.97 7.14 -0.94
N THR A 165 -9.79 7.76 -0.94
CA THR A 165 -8.93 7.90 0.24
C THR A 165 -9.63 8.57 1.42
N SER A 166 -10.78 9.23 1.17
CA SER A 166 -11.66 9.81 2.18
C SER A 166 -12.50 8.78 2.97
N VAL A 167 -12.51 7.51 2.60
CA VAL A 167 -13.30 6.45 3.27
C VAL A 167 -12.47 5.61 4.25
N ILE A 168 -11.15 5.81 4.29
CA ILE A 168 -10.24 5.07 5.18
C ILE A 168 -10.15 5.71 6.59
N VAL A 169 -10.91 6.75 6.87
CA VAL A 169 -10.92 7.45 8.17
C VAL A 169 -11.88 6.79 9.14
#